data_1f90ca6ccdc0fed600ce2cac037aece4
#
_entry.id   1f90ca6ccdc0fed600ce2cac037aece4
#
_cell.length_a   1.000
_cell.length_b   1.000
_cell.length_c   1.000
_cell.angle_alpha   90.00
_cell.angle_beta   90.00
_cell.angle_gamma   90.00
#
_symmetry.space_group_name_H-M   'P 1'
#
loop_
_entity.id
_entity.type
_entity.pdbx_description
1 polymer ?
#
loop_
_entity_poly.entity_id
_entity_poly.type
_entity_poly.pdbx_seq_one_letter_code
_entity_poly.pdbx_strand_id
1 'polypeptide(L)'
;MDSVLGLTFYNTLVLTGKYEAFKQWVLRNATGDVRIQAILLAWSFGALFEGLVGFGYPWALVSPVLIGIGFEELTALKVTAIANNAPVSYGALGTPIIILSAVTGLPLLFISSSVAKIVAILAFLPPFLLAFIVDRWRGIRDVWPFALLASISYIIGQYPMASFVGPYLPDITGSMISFIVLLAFLKVWRPRRTITNDKVQIERKNVQGIGRFWLAILAVVIVVTLWTGPWSPLTKLNIATLSLHAYSQLYHKTVAVSFAFNPAVAGTSIMAAWLVSLPYLELSPPP
;
A
#
# COMPACT_ATOMS: atom_id res chain seq x y z
N MET A 1 8.57 -0.38 -15.36
CA MET A 1 9.58 0.51 -14.73
C MET A 1 9.20 0.81 -13.27
N ASP A 2 7.95 1.13 -13.00
CA ASP A 2 7.44 1.51 -11.67
C ASP A 2 7.70 0.44 -10.59
N SER A 3 7.40 -0.82 -10.90
CA SER A 3 7.65 -1.95 -9.98
C SER A 3 9.13 -2.18 -9.67
N VAL A 4 10.02 -1.99 -10.67
CA VAL A 4 11.46 -2.16 -10.46
C VAL A 4 11.98 -1.07 -9.51
N LEU A 5 11.53 0.16 -9.68
CA LEU A 5 11.93 1.29 -8.84
C LEU A 5 11.34 1.21 -7.44
N GLY A 6 10.07 0.80 -7.33
CA GLY A 6 9.45 0.49 -6.02
C GLY A 6 10.19 -0.62 -5.28
N LEU A 7 10.61 -1.68 -5.99
CA LEU A 7 11.42 -2.75 -5.43
C LEU A 7 12.81 -2.27 -5.00
N THR A 8 13.43 -1.39 -5.78
CA THR A 8 14.73 -0.80 -5.43
C THR A 8 14.62 0.03 -4.14
N PHE A 9 13.58 0.84 -4.00
CA PHE A 9 13.30 1.58 -2.78
C PHE A 9 13.11 0.63 -1.59
N TYR A 10 12.28 -0.40 -1.75
CA TYR A 10 12.08 -1.42 -0.71
C TYR A 10 13.38 -2.13 -0.33
N ASN A 11 14.14 -2.62 -1.31
CA ASN A 11 15.42 -3.29 -1.05
C ASN A 11 16.39 -2.38 -0.28
N THR A 12 16.38 -1.08 -0.57
CA THR A 12 17.18 -0.10 0.18
C THR A 12 16.72 -0.02 1.64
N LEU A 13 15.41 -0.01 1.92
CA LEU A 13 14.87 -0.05 3.29
C LEU A 13 15.28 -1.34 4.03
N VAL A 14 15.29 -2.48 3.33
CA VAL A 14 15.71 -3.77 3.90
C VAL A 14 17.22 -3.76 4.17
N LEU A 15 18.04 -3.41 3.18
CA LEU A 15 19.50 -3.42 3.29
C LEU A 15 20.03 -2.43 4.35
N THR A 16 19.35 -1.30 4.53
CA THR A 16 19.68 -0.31 5.57
C THR A 16 19.14 -0.67 6.95
N GLY A 17 18.44 -1.81 7.10
CA GLY A 17 17.83 -2.25 8.36
C GLY A 17 16.61 -1.42 8.82
N LYS A 18 16.18 -0.43 8.03
CA LYS A 18 15.06 0.45 8.41
C LYS A 18 13.72 -0.28 8.37
N TYR A 19 13.58 -1.25 7.46
CA TYR A 19 12.43 -2.14 7.43
C TYR A 19 12.33 -3.00 8.70
N GLU A 20 13.44 -3.57 9.16
CA GLU A 20 13.46 -4.34 10.41
C GLU A 20 13.16 -3.46 11.63
N ALA A 21 13.72 -2.24 11.67
CA ALA A 21 13.40 -1.26 12.71
C ALA A 21 11.90 -0.93 12.74
N PHE A 22 11.27 -0.77 11.57
CA PHE A 22 9.83 -0.57 11.47
C PHE A 22 9.04 -1.77 11.99
N LYS A 23 9.40 -2.99 11.56
CA LYS A 23 8.77 -4.23 12.03
C LYS A 23 8.81 -4.33 13.55
N GLN A 24 9.98 -4.14 14.16
CA GLN A 24 10.15 -4.17 15.60
C GLN A 24 9.35 -3.06 16.32
N TRP A 25 9.28 -1.88 15.72
CA TRP A 25 8.49 -0.78 16.27
C TRP A 25 6.99 -1.11 16.27
N VAL A 26 6.46 -1.68 15.18
CA VAL A 26 5.05 -2.10 15.12
C VAL A 26 4.77 -3.16 16.19
N LEU A 27 5.62 -4.17 16.32
CA LEU A 27 5.45 -5.23 17.33
C LEU A 27 5.46 -4.69 18.77
N ARG A 28 6.18 -3.60 19.04
CA ARG A 28 6.19 -2.95 20.37
C ARG A 28 4.99 -2.05 20.63
N ASN A 29 4.51 -1.36 19.61
CA ASN A 29 3.43 -0.38 19.76
C ASN A 29 2.04 -0.97 19.46
N ALA A 30 1.98 -2.09 18.70
CA ALA A 30 0.77 -2.89 18.56
C ALA A 30 0.55 -3.74 19.83
N THR A 31 -0.66 -4.24 20.00
CA THR A 31 -0.93 -5.21 21.06
C THR A 31 -0.38 -6.59 20.67
N GLY A 32 -0.16 -7.47 21.66
CA GLY A 32 0.19 -8.89 21.40
C GLY A 32 -0.96 -9.70 20.78
N ASP A 33 -2.12 -9.10 20.51
CA ASP A 33 -3.27 -9.79 19.92
C ASP A 33 -3.07 -10.04 18.43
N VAL A 34 -3.02 -11.31 18.05
CA VAL A 34 -2.73 -11.75 16.66
C VAL A 34 -3.76 -11.24 15.65
N ARG A 35 -5.01 -11.02 16.05
CA ARG A 35 -6.06 -10.48 15.16
C ARG A 35 -5.82 -9.01 14.83
N ILE A 36 -5.41 -8.24 15.83
CA ILE A 36 -5.03 -6.83 15.65
C ILE A 36 -3.76 -6.72 14.80
N GLN A 37 -2.76 -7.60 15.06
CA GLN A 37 -1.54 -7.64 14.27
C GLN A 37 -1.84 -7.99 12.80
N ALA A 38 -2.75 -8.93 12.53
CA ALA A 38 -3.17 -9.25 11.17
C ALA A 38 -3.76 -8.02 10.45
N ILE A 39 -4.66 -7.27 11.11
CA ILE A 39 -5.27 -6.07 10.52
C ILE A 39 -4.23 -4.96 10.33
N LEU A 40 -3.40 -4.67 11.32
CA LEU A 40 -2.38 -3.62 11.22
C LEU A 40 -1.35 -3.92 10.13
N LEU A 41 -0.82 -5.16 10.09
CA LEU A 41 0.27 -5.52 9.20
C LEU A 41 -0.24 -5.86 7.80
N ALA A 42 -1.27 -6.70 7.68
CA ALA A 42 -1.72 -7.12 6.36
C ALA A 42 -2.60 -6.07 5.69
N TRP A 43 -3.53 -5.44 6.42
CA TRP A 43 -4.40 -4.43 5.85
C TRP A 43 -3.69 -3.08 5.70
N SER A 44 -3.37 -2.41 6.81
CA SER A 44 -2.87 -1.02 6.70
C SER A 44 -1.45 -0.96 6.15
N PHE A 45 -0.53 -1.80 6.62
CA PHE A 45 0.84 -1.79 6.14
C PHE A 45 0.97 -2.46 4.76
N GLY A 46 0.25 -3.56 4.53
CA GLY A 46 0.19 -4.21 3.22
C GLY A 46 -0.32 -3.27 2.13
N ALA A 47 -1.39 -2.51 2.39
CA ALA A 47 -1.92 -1.53 1.45
C ALA A 47 -0.92 -0.39 1.14
N LEU A 48 -0.08 0.02 2.11
CA LEU A 48 0.98 0.99 1.85
C LEU A 48 1.97 0.47 0.81
N PHE A 49 2.41 -0.78 0.96
CA PHE A 49 3.34 -1.38 0.00
C PHE A 49 2.67 -1.73 -1.33
N GLU A 50 1.40 -2.09 -1.34
CA GLU A 50 0.66 -2.25 -2.60
C GLU A 50 0.61 -0.92 -3.35
N GLY A 51 0.29 0.17 -2.68
CA GLY A 51 0.30 1.50 -3.29
C GLY A 51 1.67 1.90 -3.87
N LEU A 52 2.76 1.57 -3.19
CA LEU A 52 4.12 1.94 -3.60
C LEU A 52 4.67 1.03 -4.71
N VAL A 53 4.56 -0.27 -4.55
CA VAL A 53 5.23 -1.26 -5.40
C VAL A 53 4.24 -1.99 -6.31
N GLY A 54 3.04 -2.31 -5.80
CA GLY A 54 2.01 -3.03 -6.52
C GLY A 54 2.31 -4.51 -6.75
N PHE A 55 1.56 -5.11 -7.67
CA PHE A 55 1.79 -6.45 -8.24
C PHE A 55 1.87 -7.59 -7.23
N GLY A 56 1.16 -7.47 -6.09
CA GLY A 56 1.15 -8.52 -5.07
C GLY A 56 2.41 -8.58 -4.20
N TYR A 57 3.29 -7.60 -4.30
CA TYR A 57 4.47 -7.50 -3.43
C TYR A 57 4.15 -7.57 -1.94
N PRO A 58 3.03 -7.03 -1.43
CA PRO A 58 2.65 -7.18 -0.02
C PRO A 58 2.63 -8.64 0.45
N TRP A 59 2.30 -9.59 -0.41
CA TRP A 59 2.33 -11.01 -0.03
C TRP A 59 3.74 -11.48 0.33
N ALA A 60 4.72 -11.09 -0.49
CA ALA A 60 6.12 -11.44 -0.26
C ALA A 60 6.73 -10.70 0.94
N LEU A 61 6.21 -9.52 1.29
CA LEU A 61 6.73 -8.68 2.37
C LEU A 61 6.06 -8.95 3.71
N VAL A 62 4.73 -9.02 3.71
CA VAL A 62 3.95 -9.09 4.95
C VAL A 62 3.82 -10.53 5.45
N SER A 63 3.73 -11.53 4.55
CA SER A 63 3.62 -12.93 4.99
C SER A 63 4.80 -13.39 5.85
N PRO A 64 6.08 -13.15 5.47
CA PRO A 64 7.20 -13.50 6.34
C PRO A 64 7.19 -12.79 7.69
N VAL A 65 6.68 -11.54 7.74
CA VAL A 65 6.52 -10.83 9.01
C VAL A 65 5.48 -11.52 9.89
N LEU A 66 4.33 -11.90 9.32
CA LEU A 66 3.29 -12.62 10.05
C LEU A 66 3.78 -14.00 10.52
N ILE A 67 4.52 -14.73 9.69
CA ILE A 67 5.14 -16.01 10.07
C ILE A 67 6.15 -15.78 11.21
N GLY A 68 6.98 -14.75 11.11
CA GLY A 68 7.95 -14.40 12.15
C GLY A 68 7.33 -14.01 13.50
N ILE A 69 6.08 -13.59 13.52
CA ILE A 69 5.30 -13.36 14.74
C ILE A 69 4.40 -14.55 15.11
N GLY A 70 4.63 -15.71 14.47
CA GLY A 70 4.06 -16.98 14.86
C GLY A 70 2.76 -17.38 14.16
N PHE A 71 2.38 -16.71 13.06
CA PHE A 71 1.33 -17.22 12.20
C PHE A 71 1.78 -18.50 11.48
N GLU A 72 0.85 -19.43 11.29
CA GLU A 72 1.05 -20.54 10.37
C GLU A 72 1.21 -20.02 8.94
N GLU A 73 2.11 -20.60 8.15
CA GLU A 73 2.46 -20.13 6.79
C GLU A 73 1.23 -19.93 5.89
N LEU A 74 0.36 -20.94 5.84
CA LEU A 74 -0.85 -20.90 5.03
C LEU A 74 -1.84 -19.82 5.52
N THR A 75 -1.91 -19.62 6.83
CA THR A 75 -2.76 -18.57 7.42
C THR A 75 -2.20 -17.18 7.12
N ALA A 76 -0.88 -16.99 7.21
CA ALA A 76 -0.23 -15.75 6.84
C ALA A 76 -0.48 -15.40 5.37
N LEU A 77 -0.36 -16.36 4.45
CA LEU A 77 -0.65 -16.18 3.04
C LEU A 77 -2.13 -15.85 2.78
N LYS A 78 -3.08 -16.53 3.43
CA LYS A 78 -4.51 -16.22 3.30
C LYS A 78 -4.83 -14.81 3.78
N VAL A 79 -4.27 -14.42 4.92
CA VAL A 79 -4.46 -13.10 5.53
C VAL A 79 -3.95 -12.01 4.59
N THR A 80 -2.73 -12.15 4.07
CA THR A 80 -2.14 -11.16 3.18
C THR A 80 -2.85 -11.08 1.82
N ALA A 81 -3.24 -12.24 1.25
CA ALA A 81 -3.97 -12.30 -0.01
C ALA A 81 -5.32 -11.58 0.08
N ILE A 82 -6.09 -11.83 1.15
CA ILE A 82 -7.41 -11.20 1.34
C ILE A 82 -7.27 -9.70 1.65
N ALA A 83 -6.26 -9.32 2.42
CA ALA A 83 -5.99 -7.90 2.70
C ALA A 83 -5.72 -7.10 1.43
N ASN A 84 -5.10 -7.71 0.41
CA ASN A 84 -4.70 -7.02 -0.82
C ASN A 84 -5.86 -6.80 -1.82
N ASN A 85 -7.03 -7.41 -1.63
CA ASN A 85 -8.11 -7.37 -2.62
C ASN A 85 -8.66 -5.96 -2.91
N ALA A 86 -8.74 -5.07 -1.94
CA ALA A 86 -9.19 -3.72 -2.16
C ALA A 86 -8.06 -2.79 -2.66
N PRO A 87 -6.86 -2.80 -2.03
CA PRO A 87 -5.74 -1.95 -2.44
C PRO A 87 -5.23 -2.23 -3.85
N VAL A 88 -5.27 -3.46 -4.34
CA VAL A 88 -4.72 -3.85 -5.66
C VAL A 88 -5.20 -2.96 -6.81
N SER A 89 -6.37 -2.34 -6.68
CA SER A 89 -6.93 -1.46 -7.71
C SER A 89 -6.10 -0.19 -7.96
N TYR A 90 -5.40 0.30 -6.94
CA TYR A 90 -4.55 1.49 -7.00
C TYR A 90 -3.07 1.15 -6.76
N GLY A 91 -2.73 -0.13 -6.83
CA GLY A 91 -1.36 -0.61 -6.66
C GLY A 91 -0.40 -0.01 -7.68
N ALA A 92 0.90 -0.01 -7.36
CA ALA A 92 1.97 0.57 -8.16
C ALA A 92 1.63 1.99 -8.65
N LEU A 93 1.26 2.88 -7.73
CA LEU A 93 0.87 4.28 -8.03
C LEU A 93 -0.27 4.37 -9.06
N GLY A 94 -1.26 3.49 -8.95
CA GLY A 94 -2.45 3.50 -9.80
C GLY A 94 -2.24 3.02 -11.22
N THR A 95 -1.17 2.26 -11.49
CA THR A 95 -0.87 1.70 -12.82
C THR A 95 -2.07 0.98 -13.45
N PRO A 96 -2.88 0.15 -12.74
CA PRO A 96 -4.06 -0.48 -13.33
C PRO A 96 -5.08 0.54 -13.87
N ILE A 97 -5.31 1.62 -13.14
CA ILE A 97 -6.25 2.69 -13.53
C ILE A 97 -5.71 3.47 -14.74
N ILE A 98 -4.42 3.74 -14.76
CA ILE A 98 -3.75 4.45 -15.87
C ILE A 98 -3.87 3.63 -17.15
N ILE A 99 -3.59 2.32 -17.08
CA ILE A 99 -3.71 1.42 -18.23
C ILE A 99 -5.16 1.34 -18.69
N LEU A 100 -6.11 1.22 -17.77
CA LEU A 100 -7.54 1.17 -18.09
C LEU A 100 -7.99 2.45 -18.82
N SER A 101 -7.53 3.62 -18.36
CA SER A 101 -7.79 4.90 -19.03
C SER A 101 -7.20 4.93 -20.45
N ALA A 102 -5.97 4.47 -20.62
CA ALA A 102 -5.31 4.44 -21.92
C ALA A 102 -6.00 3.50 -22.93
N VAL A 103 -6.47 2.34 -22.47
CA VAL A 103 -7.14 1.34 -23.34
C VAL A 103 -8.58 1.76 -23.68
N THR A 104 -9.31 2.34 -22.73
CA THR A 104 -10.71 2.74 -22.92
C THR A 104 -10.87 4.11 -23.56
N GLY A 105 -9.85 4.95 -23.51
CA GLY A 105 -9.91 6.36 -23.92
C GLY A 105 -10.75 7.25 -22.99
N LEU A 106 -11.17 6.73 -21.83
CA LEU A 106 -11.95 7.50 -20.86
C LEU A 106 -11.02 8.38 -20.01
N PRO A 107 -11.52 9.54 -19.53
CA PRO A 107 -10.73 10.43 -18.69
C PRO A 107 -10.22 9.73 -17.43
N LEU A 108 -8.93 9.89 -17.12
CA LEU A 108 -8.25 9.22 -16.00
C LEU A 108 -8.95 9.46 -14.65
N LEU A 109 -9.34 10.70 -14.38
CA LEU A 109 -10.01 11.05 -13.12
C LEU A 109 -11.42 10.45 -13.02
N PHE A 110 -12.13 10.32 -14.15
CA PHE A 110 -13.44 9.67 -14.21
C PHE A 110 -13.34 8.19 -13.82
N ILE A 111 -12.36 7.46 -14.39
CA ILE A 111 -12.14 6.04 -14.05
C ILE A 111 -11.70 5.93 -12.59
N SER A 112 -10.73 6.75 -12.17
CA SER A 112 -10.24 6.75 -10.79
C SER A 112 -11.38 6.95 -9.80
N SER A 113 -12.23 7.97 -9.97
CA SER A 113 -13.36 8.24 -9.08
C SER A 113 -14.43 7.13 -9.12
N SER A 114 -14.65 6.50 -10.27
CA SER A 114 -15.59 5.40 -10.42
C SER A 114 -15.14 4.15 -9.70
N VAL A 115 -13.88 3.78 -9.87
CA VAL A 115 -13.26 2.65 -9.15
C VAL A 115 -13.20 2.92 -7.64
N ALA A 116 -12.95 4.17 -7.23
CA ALA A 116 -12.93 4.55 -5.82
C ALA A 116 -14.23 4.21 -5.07
N LYS A 117 -15.38 4.39 -5.71
CA LYS A 117 -16.68 4.03 -5.14
C LYS A 117 -16.81 2.53 -4.90
N ILE A 118 -16.34 1.72 -5.84
CA ILE A 118 -16.34 0.26 -5.73
C ILE A 118 -15.38 -0.18 -4.62
N VAL A 119 -14.17 0.37 -4.61
CA VAL A 119 -13.15 0.05 -3.61
C VAL A 119 -13.61 0.47 -2.21
N ALA A 120 -14.27 1.63 -2.06
CA ALA A 120 -14.81 2.05 -0.78
C ALA A 120 -15.82 1.04 -0.19
N ILE A 121 -16.65 0.41 -1.03
CA ILE A 121 -17.57 -0.65 -0.59
C ILE A 121 -16.78 -1.93 -0.26
N LEU A 122 -15.85 -2.34 -1.14
CA LEU A 122 -15.05 -3.54 -0.94
C LEU A 122 -14.15 -3.45 0.30
N ALA A 123 -13.64 -2.27 0.62
CA ALA A 123 -12.73 -2.05 1.75
C ALA A 123 -13.36 -2.32 3.13
N PHE A 124 -14.68 -2.45 3.22
CA PHE A 124 -15.33 -2.88 4.46
C PHE A 124 -15.07 -4.34 4.79
N LEU A 125 -14.93 -5.19 3.78
CA LEU A 125 -14.92 -6.64 3.98
C LEU A 125 -13.58 -7.18 4.52
N PRO A 126 -12.39 -6.81 3.98
CA PRO A 126 -11.12 -7.44 4.35
C PRO A 126 -10.81 -7.39 5.85
N PRO A 127 -10.87 -6.28 6.59
CA PRO A 127 -10.53 -6.27 8.01
C PRO A 127 -11.36 -7.25 8.86
N PHE A 128 -12.64 -7.43 8.54
CA PHE A 128 -13.49 -8.41 9.19
C PHE A 128 -13.12 -9.85 8.80
N LEU A 129 -12.80 -10.09 7.54
CA LEU A 129 -12.34 -11.40 7.07
C LEU A 129 -11.00 -11.78 7.71
N LEU A 130 -10.08 -10.84 7.88
CA LEU A 130 -8.81 -11.08 8.58
C LEU A 130 -9.07 -11.55 10.02
N ALA A 131 -9.94 -10.86 10.74
CA ALA A 131 -10.34 -11.26 12.10
C ALA A 131 -11.00 -12.65 12.10
N PHE A 132 -11.83 -12.95 11.09
CA PHE A 132 -12.47 -14.26 10.93
C PHE A 132 -11.47 -15.39 10.64
N ILE A 133 -10.50 -15.17 9.76
CA ILE A 133 -9.49 -16.18 9.42
C ILE A 133 -8.67 -16.56 10.64
N VAL A 134 -8.33 -15.58 11.46
CA VAL A 134 -7.49 -15.78 12.65
C VAL A 134 -8.24 -16.50 13.80
N ASP A 135 -9.49 -16.09 14.09
CA ASP A 135 -10.25 -16.61 15.26
C ASP A 135 -11.74 -16.81 14.96
N ARG A 136 -12.10 -17.06 13.69
CA ARG A 136 -13.47 -17.34 13.25
C ARG A 136 -14.47 -16.26 13.73
N TRP A 137 -15.69 -16.62 14.04
CA TRP A 137 -16.75 -15.69 14.48
C TRP A 137 -16.42 -14.96 15.79
N ARG A 138 -15.62 -15.60 16.68
CA ARG A 138 -15.15 -14.95 17.90
C ARG A 138 -14.20 -13.79 17.59
N GLY A 139 -13.35 -13.98 16.59
CA GLY A 139 -12.46 -12.91 16.11
C GLY A 139 -13.23 -11.67 15.71
N ILE A 140 -14.26 -11.81 14.86
CA ILE A 140 -15.11 -10.67 14.47
C ILE A 140 -15.73 -10.03 15.71
N ARG A 141 -16.38 -10.82 16.57
CA ARG A 141 -17.10 -10.31 17.73
C ARG A 141 -16.23 -9.52 18.71
N ASP A 142 -14.99 -9.95 18.90
CA ASP A 142 -14.09 -9.37 19.88
C ASP A 142 -13.38 -8.11 19.36
N VAL A 143 -13.10 -8.03 18.03
CA VAL A 143 -12.32 -6.92 17.43
C VAL A 143 -13.10 -6.12 16.38
N TRP A 144 -14.43 -6.25 16.28
CA TRP A 144 -15.23 -5.54 15.28
C TRP A 144 -15.05 -4.01 15.29
N PRO A 145 -14.87 -3.32 16.47
CA PRO A 145 -14.69 -1.87 16.45
C PRO A 145 -13.37 -1.49 15.75
N PHE A 146 -12.33 -2.31 15.97
CA PHE A 146 -11.02 -2.13 15.35
C PHE A 146 -11.07 -2.40 13.84
N ALA A 147 -11.75 -3.47 13.43
CA ALA A 147 -11.94 -3.81 12.01
C ALA A 147 -12.76 -2.74 11.28
N LEU A 148 -13.84 -2.24 11.90
CA LEU A 148 -14.66 -1.17 11.34
C LEU A 148 -13.88 0.12 11.18
N LEU A 149 -13.11 0.49 12.21
CA LEU A 149 -12.27 1.68 12.16
C LEU A 149 -11.17 1.56 11.10
N ALA A 150 -10.60 0.36 10.91
CA ALA A 150 -9.62 0.09 9.85
C ALA A 150 -10.21 0.34 8.46
N SER A 151 -11.42 -0.12 8.21
CA SER A 151 -12.13 0.11 6.95
C SER A 151 -12.45 1.59 6.74
N ILE A 152 -13.08 2.24 7.73
CA ILE A 152 -13.52 3.64 7.61
C ILE A 152 -12.33 4.58 7.43
N SER A 153 -11.28 4.42 8.23
CA SER A 153 -10.10 5.28 8.14
C SER A 153 -9.34 5.13 6.82
N TYR A 154 -9.29 3.91 6.27
CA TYR A 154 -8.75 3.68 4.93
C TYR A 154 -9.57 4.41 3.87
N ILE A 155 -10.90 4.26 3.90
CA ILE A 155 -11.81 4.89 2.94
C ILE A 155 -11.70 6.43 3.00
N ILE A 156 -11.61 7.01 4.19
CA ILE A 156 -11.44 8.47 4.37
C ILE A 156 -10.16 8.98 3.68
N GLY A 157 -9.10 8.21 3.68
CA GLY A 157 -7.87 8.58 2.98
C GLY A 157 -7.88 8.28 1.49
N GLN A 158 -8.42 7.11 1.12
CA GLN A 158 -8.40 6.60 -0.24
C GLN A 158 -9.39 7.33 -1.16
N TYR A 159 -10.66 7.45 -0.75
CA TYR A 159 -11.74 7.92 -1.62
C TYR A 159 -11.58 9.38 -2.08
N PRO A 160 -11.28 10.36 -1.21
CA PRO A 160 -11.08 11.74 -1.67
C PRO A 160 -9.86 11.86 -2.58
N MET A 161 -8.76 11.16 -2.27
CA MET A 161 -7.56 11.20 -3.08
C MET A 161 -7.81 10.67 -4.49
N ALA A 162 -8.46 9.51 -4.61
CA ALA A 162 -8.83 8.90 -5.88
C ALA A 162 -9.82 9.74 -6.69
N SER A 163 -10.74 10.46 -6.01
CA SER A 163 -11.82 11.20 -6.66
C SER A 163 -11.42 12.59 -7.11
N PHE A 164 -10.51 13.26 -6.40
CA PHE A 164 -10.17 14.67 -6.64
C PHE A 164 -8.73 14.89 -7.13
N VAL A 165 -7.80 14.00 -6.79
CA VAL A 165 -6.39 14.14 -7.17
C VAL A 165 -6.01 13.17 -8.29
N GLY A 166 -6.45 11.92 -8.20
CA GLY A 166 -6.20 10.88 -9.20
C GLY A 166 -5.74 9.56 -8.60
N PRO A 167 -5.33 8.59 -9.45
CA PRO A 167 -5.09 7.23 -9.03
C PRO A 167 -3.75 6.98 -8.32
N TYR A 168 -2.85 7.96 -8.28
CA TYR A 168 -1.45 7.72 -7.90
C TYR A 168 -1.24 7.44 -6.40
N LEU A 169 -2.04 8.06 -5.53
CA LEU A 169 -1.79 8.07 -4.09
C LEU A 169 -2.91 7.49 -3.19
N PRO A 170 -4.05 7.00 -3.71
CA PRO A 170 -5.17 6.59 -2.87
C PRO A 170 -4.79 5.55 -1.82
N ASP A 171 -4.06 4.52 -2.20
CA ASP A 171 -3.65 3.45 -1.28
C ASP A 171 -2.64 3.93 -0.24
N ILE A 172 -1.72 4.79 -0.65
CA ILE A 172 -0.71 5.34 0.26
C ILE A 172 -1.39 6.20 1.32
N THR A 173 -2.26 7.13 0.92
CA THR A 173 -2.96 8.01 1.85
C THR A 173 -3.98 7.25 2.70
N GLY A 174 -4.73 6.33 2.10
CA GLY A 174 -5.68 5.47 2.80
C GLY A 174 -5.00 4.61 3.86
N SER A 175 -3.91 3.95 3.50
CA SER A 175 -3.15 3.09 4.40
C SER A 175 -2.46 3.86 5.53
N MET A 176 -1.85 5.02 5.23
CA MET A 176 -1.21 5.86 6.25
C MET A 176 -2.22 6.38 7.26
N ILE A 177 -3.37 6.90 6.82
CA ILE A 177 -4.43 7.37 7.71
C ILE A 177 -4.96 6.20 8.54
N SER A 178 -5.25 5.06 7.91
CA SER A 178 -5.70 3.86 8.62
C SER A 178 -4.68 3.44 9.69
N PHE A 179 -3.41 3.35 9.34
CA PHE A 179 -2.36 2.93 10.25
C PHE A 179 -2.23 3.87 11.46
N ILE A 180 -2.22 5.19 11.24
CA ILE A 180 -2.12 6.20 12.30
C ILE A 180 -3.35 6.14 13.23
N VAL A 181 -4.55 6.09 12.64
CA VAL A 181 -5.82 6.05 13.38
C VAL A 181 -5.91 4.78 14.24
N LEU A 182 -5.52 3.63 13.68
CA LEU A 182 -5.54 2.37 14.41
C LEU A 182 -4.56 2.34 15.58
N LEU A 183 -3.34 2.84 15.38
CA LEU A 183 -2.37 2.97 16.49
C LEU A 183 -2.84 3.93 17.57
N ALA A 184 -3.47 5.05 17.19
CA ALA A 184 -4.07 5.97 18.14
C ALA A 184 -5.22 5.33 18.93
N PHE A 185 -6.07 4.56 18.23
CA PHE A 185 -7.19 3.86 18.85
C PHE A 185 -6.74 2.79 19.86
N LEU A 186 -5.62 2.10 19.60
CA LEU A 186 -5.06 1.12 20.55
C LEU A 186 -4.59 1.73 21.88
N LYS A 187 -4.41 3.05 21.96
CA LYS A 187 -4.08 3.72 23.24
C LYS A 187 -5.29 3.80 24.17
N VAL A 188 -6.50 3.86 23.61
CA VAL A 188 -7.75 4.03 24.36
C VAL A 188 -8.62 2.78 24.38
N TRP A 189 -8.41 1.86 23.45
CA TRP A 189 -9.21 0.65 23.30
C TRP A 189 -8.34 -0.61 23.21
N ARG A 190 -8.79 -1.66 23.88
CA ARG A 190 -8.19 -3.01 23.79
C ARG A 190 -9.30 -4.06 23.77
N PRO A 191 -9.13 -5.18 23.05
CA PRO A 191 -10.10 -6.26 23.08
C PRO A 191 -10.21 -6.85 24.51
N ARG A 192 -11.41 -7.26 24.87
CA ARG A 192 -11.66 -7.88 26.20
C ARG A 192 -10.89 -9.20 26.38
N ARG A 193 -10.69 -9.94 25.30
CA ARG A 193 -9.91 -11.17 25.26
C ARG A 193 -8.75 -10.95 24.30
N THR A 194 -7.53 -11.12 24.79
CA THR A 194 -6.31 -11.05 23.97
C THR A 194 -5.88 -12.45 23.61
N ILE A 195 -5.59 -12.68 22.32
CA ILE A 195 -5.00 -13.94 21.83
C ILE A 195 -3.54 -13.62 21.48
N THR A 196 -2.65 -14.06 22.37
CA THR A 196 -1.20 -13.94 22.15
C THR A 196 -0.64 -15.25 21.60
N ASN A 197 0.36 -15.13 20.77
CA ASN A 197 1.12 -16.29 20.36
C ASN A 197 2.38 -16.40 21.23
N ASP A 198 2.49 -17.47 22.02
CA ASP A 198 3.61 -17.70 22.96
C ASP A 198 4.99 -17.81 22.25
N LYS A 199 4.97 -17.97 20.91
CA LYS A 199 6.20 -18.02 20.09
C LYS A 199 6.81 -16.66 19.78
N VAL A 200 6.14 -15.55 20.12
CA VAL A 200 6.63 -14.19 19.83
C VAL A 200 7.68 -13.81 20.85
N GLN A 201 8.91 -14.13 20.58
CA GLN A 201 10.04 -13.49 21.26
C GLN A 201 10.22 -12.09 20.66
N ILE A 202 9.63 -11.08 21.31
CA ILE A 202 9.95 -9.69 21.00
C ILE A 202 11.38 -9.46 21.45
N GLU A 203 12.33 -9.62 20.56
CA GLU A 203 13.71 -9.21 20.83
C GLU A 203 13.70 -7.73 21.22
N ARG A 204 14.22 -7.42 22.40
CA ARG A 204 14.35 -6.02 22.88
C ARG A 204 15.50 -5.28 22.17
N LYS A 205 15.65 -5.50 20.86
CA LYS A 205 16.60 -4.72 20.06
C LYS A 205 16.16 -3.25 20.04
N ASN A 206 17.12 -2.38 20.22
CA ASN A 206 16.88 -0.94 20.22
C ASN A 206 16.32 -0.51 18.86
N VAL A 207 15.14 0.10 18.82
CA VAL A 207 14.45 0.52 17.58
C VAL A 207 15.06 1.85 17.12
N GLN A 208 16.38 1.85 16.89
CA GLN A 208 17.03 3.02 16.33
C GLN A 208 16.69 3.13 14.84
N GLY A 209 16.34 4.32 14.40
CA GLY A 209 16.11 4.61 12.97
C GLY A 209 14.66 4.57 12.50
N ILE A 210 13.68 4.34 13.36
CA ILE A 210 12.24 4.39 12.98
C ILE A 210 11.84 5.75 12.39
N GLY A 211 12.34 6.86 12.94
CA GLY A 211 12.08 8.19 12.41
C GLY A 211 12.57 8.33 10.95
N ARG A 212 13.69 7.71 10.62
CA ARG A 212 14.25 7.72 9.26
C ARG A 212 13.43 6.88 8.29
N PHE A 213 12.86 5.76 8.74
CA PHE A 213 11.88 5.00 7.95
C PHE A 213 10.68 5.88 7.57
N TRP A 214 10.07 6.55 8.58
CA TRP A 214 8.93 7.44 8.32
C TRP A 214 9.29 8.65 7.47
N LEU A 215 10.49 9.20 7.62
CA LEU A 215 10.99 10.29 6.75
C LEU A 215 11.14 9.82 5.30
N ALA A 216 11.64 8.61 5.06
CA ALA A 216 11.74 8.06 3.72
C ALA A 216 10.36 7.85 3.08
N ILE A 217 9.39 7.28 3.81
CA ILE A 217 8.00 7.13 3.34
C ILE A 217 7.36 8.51 3.07
N LEU A 218 7.55 9.48 3.96
CA LEU A 218 7.04 10.83 3.79
C LEU A 218 7.65 11.52 2.57
N ALA A 219 8.94 11.34 2.32
CA ALA A 219 9.61 11.85 1.13
C ALA A 219 8.97 11.27 -0.15
N VAL A 220 8.67 9.96 -0.17
CA VAL A 220 7.95 9.35 -1.30
C VAL A 220 6.59 10.00 -1.48
N VAL A 221 5.79 10.14 -0.42
CA VAL A 221 4.46 10.75 -0.50
C VAL A 221 4.53 12.17 -1.04
N ILE A 222 5.45 12.99 -0.51
CA ILE A 222 5.60 14.41 -0.93
C ILE A 222 6.06 14.48 -2.38
N VAL A 223 7.14 13.78 -2.74
CA VAL A 223 7.71 13.85 -4.08
C VAL A 223 6.72 13.33 -5.12
N VAL A 224 6.09 12.18 -4.87
CA VAL A 224 5.10 11.63 -5.80
C VAL A 224 3.89 12.56 -5.93
N THR A 225 3.38 13.13 -4.83
CA THR A 225 2.25 14.07 -4.86
C THR A 225 2.58 15.31 -5.70
N LEU A 226 3.74 15.92 -5.48
CA LEU A 226 4.17 17.10 -6.23
C LEU A 226 4.43 16.79 -7.70
N TRP A 227 4.92 15.58 -8.00
CA TRP A 227 5.29 15.14 -9.34
C TRP A 227 4.08 14.75 -10.19
N THR A 228 3.14 13.99 -9.64
CA THR A 228 2.04 13.36 -10.39
C THR A 228 0.70 14.08 -10.22
N GLY A 229 0.59 15.02 -9.29
CA GLY A 229 -0.65 15.74 -9.02
C GLY A 229 -1.15 16.56 -10.22
N PRO A 230 -2.45 16.90 -10.25
CA PRO A 230 -3.06 17.65 -11.37
C PRO A 230 -2.46 19.06 -11.56
N TRP A 231 -1.79 19.57 -10.55
CA TRP A 231 -1.04 20.84 -10.59
C TRP A 231 0.34 20.73 -11.22
N SER A 232 0.85 19.48 -11.42
CA SER A 232 2.21 19.28 -11.93
C SER A 232 2.30 19.51 -13.44
N PRO A 233 3.22 20.37 -13.92
CA PRO A 233 3.47 20.51 -15.35
C PRO A 233 4.13 19.26 -15.94
N LEU A 234 4.77 18.43 -15.12
CA LEU A 234 5.52 17.24 -15.55
C LEU A 234 4.61 16.16 -16.16
N THR A 235 3.36 16.05 -15.70
CA THR A 235 2.39 15.10 -16.23
C THR A 235 1.99 15.39 -17.68
N LYS A 236 2.23 16.62 -18.16
CA LYS A 236 1.91 17.07 -19.52
C LYS A 236 3.09 16.94 -20.49
N LEU A 237 4.26 16.52 -20.01
CA LEU A 237 5.46 16.34 -20.82
C LEU A 237 5.35 15.09 -21.67
N ASN A 238 4.93 15.22 -22.93
CA ASN A 238 5.00 14.16 -23.93
C ASN A 238 6.19 14.42 -24.85
N ILE A 239 7.22 13.56 -24.79
CA ILE A 239 8.41 13.69 -25.64
C ILE A 239 8.19 13.05 -27.00
N ALA A 240 7.49 11.93 -27.05
CA ALA A 240 7.19 11.22 -28.28
C ALA A 240 5.84 10.49 -28.17
N THR A 241 5.08 10.49 -29.24
CA THR A 241 3.84 9.72 -29.36
C THR A 241 4.01 8.73 -30.50
N LEU A 242 3.94 7.44 -30.19
CA LEU A 242 3.91 6.37 -31.18
C LEU A 242 2.45 5.95 -31.36
N SER A 243 1.89 6.16 -32.54
CA SER A 243 0.55 5.68 -32.88
C SER A 243 0.64 4.47 -33.78
N LEU A 244 0.09 3.36 -33.33
CA LEU A 244 -0.06 2.14 -34.11
C LEU A 244 -1.52 2.03 -34.56
N HIS A 245 -1.72 1.84 -35.86
CA HIS A 245 -3.03 1.61 -36.43
C HIS A 245 -3.14 0.12 -36.79
N ALA A 246 -4.08 -0.58 -36.12
CA ALA A 246 -4.35 -1.98 -36.39
C ALA A 246 -5.83 -2.14 -36.78
N TYR A 247 -6.09 -2.92 -37.83
CA TYR A 247 -7.43 -3.28 -38.21
C TYR A 247 -7.96 -4.38 -37.26
N SER A 248 -8.99 -4.07 -36.53
CA SER A 248 -9.65 -5.06 -35.66
C SER A 248 -10.69 -5.83 -36.47
N GLN A 249 -10.49 -7.13 -36.63
CA GLN A 249 -11.47 -8.02 -37.25
C GLN A 249 -12.76 -8.12 -36.44
N LEU A 250 -12.68 -8.00 -35.12
CA LEU A 250 -13.84 -8.07 -34.22
C LEU A 250 -14.78 -6.86 -34.35
N TYR A 251 -14.23 -5.67 -34.52
CA TYR A 251 -14.98 -4.42 -34.61
C TYR A 251 -15.13 -3.90 -36.04
N HIS A 252 -14.58 -4.60 -37.05
CA HIS A 252 -14.57 -4.22 -38.47
C HIS A 252 -14.15 -2.76 -38.67
N LYS A 253 -13.20 -2.26 -37.88
CA LYS A 253 -12.68 -0.88 -37.98
C LYS A 253 -11.21 -0.82 -37.59
N THR A 254 -10.53 0.21 -38.11
CA THR A 254 -9.16 0.51 -37.71
C THR A 254 -9.16 1.11 -36.31
N VAL A 255 -8.46 0.50 -35.38
CA VAL A 255 -8.26 0.97 -34.04
C VAL A 255 -6.88 1.60 -33.96
N ALA A 256 -6.82 2.87 -33.56
CA ALA A 256 -5.56 3.55 -33.29
C ALA A 256 -5.21 3.36 -31.82
N VAL A 257 -4.07 2.75 -31.55
CA VAL A 257 -3.48 2.69 -30.20
C VAL A 257 -2.31 3.67 -30.18
N SER A 258 -2.43 4.72 -29.38
CA SER A 258 -1.36 5.70 -29.20
C SER A 258 -0.61 5.42 -27.90
N PHE A 259 0.70 5.28 -28.00
CA PHE A 259 1.60 5.22 -26.87
C PHE A 259 2.34 6.56 -26.76
N ALA A 260 2.01 7.33 -25.73
CA ALA A 260 2.71 8.57 -25.43
C ALA A 260 3.88 8.28 -24.48
N PHE A 261 5.10 8.51 -24.93
CA PHE A 261 6.28 8.40 -24.07
C PHE A 261 6.40 9.66 -23.22
N ASN A 262 6.02 9.52 -21.96
CA ASN A 262 6.19 10.55 -20.94
C ASN A 262 7.25 10.08 -19.94
N PRO A 263 8.44 10.69 -19.89
CA PRO A 263 9.47 10.29 -18.92
C PRO A 263 9.16 10.72 -17.49
N ALA A 264 8.18 11.60 -17.31
CA ALA A 264 7.77 12.10 -15.99
C ALA A 264 6.58 11.32 -15.38
N VAL A 265 6.45 10.03 -15.75
CA VAL A 265 5.44 9.11 -15.17
C VAL A 265 5.80 8.67 -13.74
N ALA A 266 4.91 7.90 -13.14
CA ALA A 266 5.00 7.42 -11.76
C ALA A 266 6.35 6.80 -11.39
N GLY A 267 6.97 5.99 -12.27
CA GLY A 267 8.27 5.39 -12.01
C GLY A 267 9.39 6.39 -11.76
N THR A 268 9.48 7.43 -12.59
CA THR A 268 10.50 8.47 -12.39
C THR A 268 10.27 9.27 -11.10
N SER A 269 9.03 9.43 -10.67
CA SER A 269 8.71 10.04 -9.37
C SER A 269 9.19 9.18 -8.19
N ILE A 270 9.07 7.85 -8.29
CA ILE A 270 9.63 6.92 -7.27
C ILE A 270 11.16 7.02 -7.25
N MET A 271 11.79 7.07 -8.43
CA MET A 271 13.25 7.22 -8.52
C MET A 271 13.72 8.53 -7.88
N ALA A 272 13.05 9.64 -8.17
CA ALA A 272 13.34 10.93 -7.55
C ALA A 272 13.15 10.87 -6.03
N ALA A 273 12.05 10.27 -5.55
CA ALA A 273 11.78 10.10 -4.14
C ALA A 273 12.82 9.19 -3.45
N TRP A 274 13.24 8.12 -4.11
CA TRP A 274 14.31 7.25 -3.63
C TRP A 274 15.63 8.02 -3.48
N LEU A 275 16.05 8.78 -4.49
CA LEU A 275 17.25 9.61 -4.44
C LEU A 275 17.20 10.64 -3.30
N VAL A 276 16.04 11.31 -3.12
CA VAL A 276 15.83 12.27 -2.01
C VAL A 276 15.89 11.58 -0.66
N SER A 277 15.48 10.30 -0.56
CA SER A 277 15.48 9.56 0.70
C SER A 277 16.85 9.00 1.08
N LEU A 278 17.78 8.79 0.12
CA LEU A 278 19.11 8.19 0.38
C LEU A 278 19.90 8.83 1.53
N PRO A 279 19.97 10.17 1.67
CA PRO A 279 20.70 10.80 2.77
C PRO A 279 20.15 10.44 4.16
N TYR A 280 18.85 10.13 4.25
CA TYR A 280 18.18 9.77 5.51
C TYR A 280 18.30 8.28 5.83
N LEU A 281 18.59 7.46 4.82
CA LEU A 281 18.64 6.01 4.99
C LEU A 281 19.98 5.51 5.49
N GLU A 282 21.05 6.34 5.48
CA GLU A 282 22.41 5.96 5.83
C GLU A 282 22.74 4.53 5.39
N LEU A 283 23.47 4.39 4.33
CA LEU A 283 24.09 3.13 3.93
C LEU A 283 25.17 2.78 4.96
N SER A 284 24.77 2.35 6.15
CA SER A 284 25.69 1.74 7.09
C SER A 284 26.14 0.43 6.48
N PRO A 285 27.44 0.12 6.39
CA PRO A 285 27.88 -1.21 6.01
C PRO A 285 27.21 -2.22 6.96
N PRO A 286 26.80 -3.40 6.46
CA PRO A 286 26.27 -4.45 7.31
C PRO A 286 27.28 -4.81 8.39
N PRO A 287 26.84 -5.13 9.62
CA PRO A 287 27.71 -5.58 10.69
C PRO A 287 28.43 -6.87 10.32
#